data_8f45ac301ca0630aaafa11c2ea26a48d
#
_entry.id   8f45ac301ca0630aaafa11c2ea26a48d
#
_cell.length_a   1.000
_cell.length_b   1.000
_cell.length_c   1.000
_cell.angle_alpha   90.00
_cell.angle_beta   90.00
_cell.angle_gamma   90.00
#
_symmetry.space_group_name_H-M   'P 1'
#
loop_
_entity.id
_entity.type
_entity.pdbx_description
1 polymer ?
#
loop_
_entity_poly.entity_id
_entity_poly.type
_entity_poly.pdbx_seq_one_letter_code
_entity_poly.pdbx_strand_id
1 'polypeptide(L)'
;MVASVINPKGTARANEFSRIDEYIFFVALGEAKLTRWSRDMLTERDYSEDEDVRWRGLARTGRKGLRPHNPGSWYPIYVKDDGSGIHSVGNTVPIGNDDPADVPEGTIAAWPPSSDGQQYSWSVVPETLRELISRGAVRIGRVDLSRKSVPIYYLSFNQLDRIEAGDI
;
A
#
# COMPACT_ATOMS: atom_id res chain seq x y z
N MET A 1 -18.76 21.13 -11.03
CA MET A 1 -17.53 21.67 -11.67
C MET A 1 -16.38 20.74 -11.30
N VAL A 2 -15.62 20.32 -12.29
CA VAL A 2 -14.41 19.49 -12.06
C VAL A 2 -13.24 20.29 -12.63
N ALA A 3 -12.17 20.46 -11.84
CA ALA A 3 -10.92 21.05 -12.30
C ALA A 3 -9.94 19.92 -12.65
N SER A 4 -9.37 19.98 -13.83
CA SER A 4 -8.37 19.01 -14.30
C SER A 4 -7.04 19.75 -14.53
N VAL A 5 -5.95 19.21 -13.98
CA VAL A 5 -4.60 19.71 -14.24
C VAL A 5 -4.04 18.99 -15.45
N ILE A 6 -3.93 19.70 -16.57
CA ILE A 6 -3.47 19.12 -17.85
C ILE A 6 -1.96 19.22 -18.00
N ASN A 7 -1.37 20.30 -17.50
CA ASN A 7 0.06 20.53 -17.57
C ASN A 7 0.59 21.14 -16.26
N PRO A 8 1.19 20.34 -15.35
CA PRO A 8 1.69 20.85 -14.07
C PRO A 8 2.78 21.91 -14.18
N LYS A 9 3.47 21.98 -15.32
CA LYS A 9 4.49 23.01 -15.61
C LYS A 9 3.90 24.30 -16.18
N GLY A 10 2.59 24.31 -16.47
CA GLY A 10 1.92 25.41 -17.12
C GLY A 10 2.29 25.56 -18.60
N THR A 11 1.52 26.35 -19.33
CA THR A 11 1.82 26.75 -20.71
C THR A 11 2.30 28.19 -20.66
N ALA A 12 3.56 28.42 -21.06
CA ALA A 12 4.12 29.76 -21.10
C ALA A 12 3.36 30.63 -22.15
N ARG A 13 2.87 31.78 -21.71
CA ARG A 13 2.29 32.79 -22.58
C ARG A 13 3.03 34.10 -22.37
N ALA A 14 3.27 34.82 -23.43
CA ALA A 14 3.88 36.13 -23.34
C ALA A 14 2.94 37.07 -22.55
N ASN A 15 3.45 37.68 -21.49
CA ASN A 15 2.75 38.68 -20.66
C ASN A 15 1.55 38.18 -19.83
N GLU A 16 1.38 36.87 -19.64
CA GLU A 16 0.31 36.29 -18.79
C GLU A 16 0.84 35.26 -17.81
N PHE A 17 0.07 34.99 -16.72
CA PHE A 17 0.34 33.87 -15.84
C PHE A 17 0.12 32.56 -16.56
N SER A 18 1.00 31.58 -16.34
CA SER A 18 0.84 30.23 -16.88
C SER A 18 -0.43 29.58 -16.34
N ARG A 19 -1.29 29.09 -17.24
CA ARG A 19 -2.49 28.36 -16.88
C ARG A 19 -2.19 26.87 -16.79
N ILE A 20 -2.55 26.24 -15.70
CA ILE A 20 -2.30 24.81 -15.43
C ILE A 20 -3.59 24.00 -15.30
N ASP A 21 -4.75 24.63 -15.38
CA ASP A 21 -6.06 24.01 -15.17
C ASP A 21 -7.03 24.29 -16.29
N GLU A 22 -7.94 23.35 -16.51
CA GLU A 22 -9.14 23.50 -17.31
C GLU A 22 -10.35 23.07 -16.48
N TYR A 23 -11.51 23.67 -16.79
CA TYR A 23 -12.74 23.38 -16.08
C TYR A 23 -13.71 22.64 -16.98
N ILE A 24 -14.22 21.51 -16.51
CA ILE A 24 -15.28 20.75 -17.17
C ILE A 24 -16.55 20.93 -16.35
N PHE A 25 -17.63 21.33 -17.00
CA PHE A 25 -18.94 21.48 -16.37
C PHE A 25 -19.84 20.35 -16.84
N PHE A 26 -20.38 19.61 -15.89
CA PHE A 26 -21.41 18.61 -16.14
C PHE A 26 -22.75 19.22 -15.73
N VAL A 27 -23.68 19.28 -16.67
CA VAL A 27 -25.03 19.78 -16.43
C VAL A 27 -26.00 18.60 -16.52
N ALA A 28 -26.62 18.25 -15.41
CA ALA A 28 -27.68 17.23 -15.36
C ALA A 28 -29.02 17.91 -15.61
N LEU A 29 -29.80 17.41 -16.57
CA LEU A 29 -31.13 17.89 -16.91
C LEU A 29 -32.15 16.82 -16.57
N GLY A 30 -33.30 17.23 -15.99
CA GLY A 30 -34.40 16.35 -15.60
C GLY A 30 -33.94 15.34 -14.52
N GLU A 31 -34.26 14.08 -14.71
CA GLU A 31 -33.93 12.97 -13.79
C GLU A 31 -32.48 12.42 -13.95
N ALA A 32 -31.66 13.05 -14.79
CA ALA A 32 -30.29 12.59 -15.02
C ALA A 32 -29.45 12.66 -13.75
N LYS A 33 -28.77 11.56 -13.43
CA LYS A 33 -27.87 11.43 -12.26
C LYS A 33 -26.49 11.00 -12.72
N LEU A 34 -25.45 11.54 -12.06
CA LEU A 34 -24.10 11.04 -12.22
C LEU A 34 -23.99 9.70 -11.48
N THR A 35 -23.70 8.64 -12.21
CA THR A 35 -23.43 7.33 -11.65
C THR A 35 -21.93 7.03 -11.70
N ARG A 36 -21.46 6.21 -10.77
CA ARG A 36 -20.07 5.72 -10.80
C ARG A 36 -19.91 4.81 -12.03
N TRP A 37 -18.90 5.10 -12.85
CA TRP A 37 -18.51 4.21 -13.92
C TRP A 37 -17.60 3.13 -13.39
N SER A 38 -17.92 1.87 -13.60
CA SER A 38 -17.16 0.72 -13.10
C SER A 38 -16.06 0.23 -14.04
N ARG A 39 -16.01 0.74 -15.26
CA ARG A 39 -15.01 0.35 -16.26
C ARG A 39 -13.93 1.41 -16.42
N ASP A 40 -12.68 0.98 -16.60
CA ASP A 40 -11.61 1.87 -17.02
C ASP A 40 -11.83 2.25 -18.49
N MET A 41 -11.98 3.55 -18.75
CA MET A 41 -12.20 4.08 -20.10
C MET A 41 -10.95 3.97 -21.01
N LEU A 42 -9.78 3.71 -20.42
CA LEU A 42 -8.49 3.67 -21.13
C LEU A 42 -8.03 2.24 -21.42
N THR A 43 -8.54 1.27 -20.70
CA THR A 43 -8.26 -0.15 -20.89
C THR A 43 -9.57 -0.92 -20.91
N GLU A 44 -9.76 -1.79 -21.90
CA GLU A 44 -10.93 -2.70 -21.98
C GLU A 44 -10.91 -3.79 -20.87
N ARG A 45 -10.32 -3.50 -19.71
CA ARG A 45 -10.35 -4.42 -18.58
C ARG A 45 -11.75 -4.37 -17.98
N ASP A 46 -12.48 -5.44 -18.14
CA ASP A 46 -13.63 -5.72 -17.30
C ASP A 46 -13.11 -5.88 -15.85
N TYR A 47 -13.41 -4.90 -15.00
CA TYR A 47 -13.28 -5.12 -13.56
C TYR A 47 -14.30 -6.18 -13.19
N SER A 48 -13.85 -7.41 -12.93
CA SER A 48 -14.68 -8.44 -12.33
C SER A 48 -15.18 -7.96 -10.97
N GLU A 49 -16.35 -8.42 -10.56
CA GLU A 49 -16.93 -8.08 -9.25
C GLU A 49 -15.99 -8.40 -8.07
N ASP A 50 -14.98 -9.25 -8.30
CA ASP A 50 -13.89 -9.57 -7.35
C ASP A 50 -12.85 -8.45 -7.14
N GLU A 51 -12.87 -7.36 -7.92
CA GLU A 51 -11.86 -6.29 -7.83
C GLU A 51 -12.15 -5.23 -6.76
N ASP A 52 -13.25 -5.32 -6.02
CA ASP A 52 -13.51 -4.40 -4.90
C ASP A 52 -12.60 -4.65 -3.69
N VAL A 53 -11.94 -5.80 -3.62
CA VAL A 53 -10.97 -6.13 -2.57
C VAL A 53 -9.57 -5.65 -2.95
N ARG A 54 -9.18 -4.48 -2.45
CA ARG A 54 -7.89 -3.87 -2.78
C ARG A 54 -6.81 -4.22 -1.76
N TRP A 55 -5.97 -5.18 -2.10
CA TRP A 55 -4.76 -5.50 -1.36
C TRP A 55 -3.71 -4.38 -1.50
N ARG A 56 -3.13 -3.96 -0.38
CA ARG A 56 -2.10 -2.92 -0.34
C ARG A 56 -0.76 -3.54 0.02
N GLY A 57 0.33 -3.07 -0.60
CA GLY A 57 1.67 -3.41 -0.17
C GLY A 57 1.93 -2.92 1.26
N LEU A 58 2.50 -3.79 2.10
CA LEU A 58 2.81 -3.43 3.48
C LEU A 58 3.97 -2.44 3.59
N ALA A 59 4.92 -2.50 2.66
CA ALA A 59 6.06 -1.60 2.63
C ALA A 59 5.63 -0.16 2.28
N ARG A 60 6.05 0.81 3.06
CA ARG A 60 5.91 2.23 2.73
C ARG A 60 6.90 2.61 1.63
N THR A 61 6.51 3.60 0.87
CA THR A 61 7.35 4.19 -0.19
C THR A 61 7.44 5.70 -0.02
N GLY A 62 8.45 6.30 -0.68
CA GLY A 62 8.67 7.73 -0.67
C GLY A 62 9.19 8.27 0.66
N ARG A 63 9.47 9.58 0.69
CA ARG A 63 10.15 10.25 1.81
C ARG A 63 9.47 10.06 3.18
N LYS A 64 8.14 10.05 3.20
CA LYS A 64 7.36 9.86 4.44
C LYS A 64 7.42 8.42 4.97
N GLY A 65 7.85 7.47 4.15
CA GLY A 65 8.00 6.06 4.50
C GLY A 65 9.31 5.71 5.19
N LEU A 66 10.22 6.66 5.34
CA LEU A 66 11.53 6.41 5.95
C LEU A 66 11.42 6.06 7.44
N ARG A 67 12.32 5.16 7.91
CA ARG A 67 12.40 4.69 9.29
C ARG A 67 12.44 5.83 10.34
N PRO A 68 13.22 6.92 10.16
CA PRO A 68 13.24 8.02 11.13
C PRO A 68 11.88 8.71 11.33
N HIS A 69 11.02 8.69 10.33
CA HIS A 69 9.66 9.25 10.44
C HIS A 69 8.64 8.27 11.03
N ASN A 70 8.96 6.97 11.04
CA ASN A 70 8.06 5.91 11.49
C ASN A 70 8.84 4.86 12.31
N PRO A 71 9.49 5.22 13.41
CA PRO A 71 10.38 4.32 14.13
C PRO A 71 9.65 3.10 14.72
N GLY A 72 8.38 3.24 15.07
CA GLY A 72 7.53 2.15 15.58
C GLY A 72 7.14 1.11 14.52
N SER A 73 7.37 1.39 13.24
CA SER A 73 6.98 0.51 12.13
C SER A 73 8.19 -0.14 11.46
N TRP A 74 9.32 -0.27 12.17
CA TRP A 74 10.48 -0.99 11.71
C TRP A 74 10.74 -2.21 12.60
N TYR A 75 10.43 -3.39 12.09
CA TYR A 75 10.48 -4.66 12.79
C TYR A 75 10.57 -5.82 11.79
N PRO A 76 11.11 -6.99 12.18
CA PRO A 76 11.14 -8.17 11.33
C PRO A 76 9.78 -8.87 11.28
N ILE A 77 9.46 -9.44 10.13
CA ILE A 77 8.38 -10.38 9.95
C ILE A 77 9.01 -11.72 9.59
N TYR A 78 8.78 -12.73 10.42
CA TYR A 78 9.33 -14.05 10.20
C TYR A 78 8.39 -14.83 9.29
N VAL A 79 8.87 -15.15 8.11
CA VAL A 79 8.13 -15.90 7.09
C VAL A 79 8.75 -17.27 6.98
N LYS A 80 7.93 -18.30 6.85
CA LYS A 80 8.41 -19.66 6.66
C LYS A 80 9.23 -19.76 5.38
N ASP A 81 10.35 -20.45 5.41
CA ASP A 81 11.29 -20.58 4.30
C ASP A 81 10.69 -21.32 3.09
N ASP A 82 9.70 -22.19 3.34
CA ASP A 82 8.90 -22.86 2.31
C ASP A 82 7.89 -21.94 1.60
N GLY A 83 7.75 -20.69 2.08
CA GLY A 83 6.80 -19.73 1.53
C GLY A 83 5.33 -20.00 1.88
N SER A 84 5.04 -20.91 2.82
CA SER A 84 3.66 -21.27 3.17
C SER A 84 2.91 -20.22 3.97
N GLY A 85 3.61 -19.21 4.55
CA GLY A 85 2.96 -18.13 5.29
C GLY A 85 3.87 -17.42 6.28
N ILE A 86 3.25 -16.52 7.06
CA ILE A 86 3.92 -15.81 8.15
C ILE A 86 3.96 -16.74 9.37
N HIS A 87 5.15 -16.90 9.94
CA HIS A 87 5.36 -17.63 11.20
C HIS A 87 5.03 -16.73 12.39
N SER A 88 5.65 -15.55 12.46
CA SER A 88 5.43 -14.61 13.55
C SER A 88 5.85 -13.19 13.18
N VAL A 89 5.47 -12.22 14.00
CA VAL A 89 5.83 -10.81 13.86
C VAL A 89 6.72 -10.41 15.03
N GLY A 90 7.92 -9.94 14.73
CA GLY A 90 8.85 -9.44 15.72
C GLY A 90 8.38 -8.14 16.39
N ASN A 91 9.13 -7.67 17.36
CA ASN A 91 8.89 -6.38 17.99
C ASN A 91 9.65 -5.27 17.26
N THR A 92 9.20 -4.04 17.48
CA THR A 92 9.89 -2.84 16.96
C THR A 92 11.35 -2.84 17.42
N VAL A 93 12.24 -2.57 16.48
CA VAL A 93 13.68 -2.47 16.74
C VAL A 93 14.11 -1.00 16.73
N PRO A 94 14.72 -0.51 17.81
CA PRO A 94 15.16 0.88 17.92
C PRO A 94 16.17 1.26 16.82
N ILE A 95 16.21 2.54 16.47
CA ILE A 95 17.20 3.08 15.53
C ILE A 95 18.61 2.84 16.11
N GLY A 96 19.53 2.35 15.27
CA GLY A 96 20.88 2.03 15.65
C GLY A 96 21.09 0.56 16.08
N ASN A 97 20.02 -0.22 16.16
CA ASN A 97 20.07 -1.67 16.29
C ASN A 97 19.40 -2.27 15.05
N ASP A 98 20.13 -2.97 14.21
CA ASP A 98 19.65 -3.41 12.90
C ASP A 98 19.59 -4.94 12.78
N ASP A 99 19.94 -5.69 13.84
CA ASP A 99 19.99 -7.15 13.80
C ASP A 99 19.02 -7.78 14.83
N PRO A 100 18.08 -8.61 14.41
CA PRO A 100 17.31 -9.43 15.34
C PRO A 100 18.23 -10.52 15.89
N ALA A 101 18.34 -10.57 17.19
CA ALA A 101 19.21 -11.56 17.87
C ALA A 101 18.79 -13.01 17.59
N ASP A 102 17.50 -13.28 17.32
CA ASP A 102 16.99 -14.65 17.16
C ASP A 102 16.00 -14.74 15.98
N VAL A 103 16.43 -15.35 14.89
CA VAL A 103 15.55 -15.75 13.79
C VAL A 103 15.07 -17.17 14.06
N PRO A 104 13.75 -17.41 14.17
CA PRO A 104 13.22 -18.77 14.39
C PRO A 104 13.68 -19.76 13.32
N GLU A 105 13.98 -20.98 13.72
CA GLU A 105 14.39 -22.03 12.80
C GLU A 105 13.32 -22.28 11.71
N GLY A 106 13.73 -22.52 10.46
CA GLY A 106 12.83 -22.70 9.33
C GLY A 106 12.13 -21.42 8.88
N THR A 107 12.66 -20.26 9.28
CA THR A 107 12.11 -18.96 8.84
C THR A 107 13.17 -18.04 8.25
N ILE A 108 12.71 -17.06 7.50
CA ILE A 108 13.51 -15.91 7.07
C ILE A 108 12.94 -14.64 7.70
N ALA A 109 13.81 -13.74 8.12
CA ALA A 109 13.41 -12.43 8.60
C ALA A 109 13.20 -11.47 7.41
N ALA A 110 11.96 -11.13 7.11
CA ALA A 110 11.61 -10.11 6.14
C ALA A 110 11.62 -8.74 6.82
N TRP A 111 12.46 -7.84 6.33
CA TRP A 111 12.59 -6.48 6.80
C TRP A 111 11.90 -5.49 5.84
N PRO A 112 11.54 -4.29 6.31
CA PRO A 112 11.15 -3.22 5.39
C PRO A 112 12.23 -2.98 4.35
N PRO A 113 11.87 -2.60 3.11
CA PRO A 113 12.86 -2.41 2.06
C PRO A 113 13.89 -1.32 2.43
N SER A 114 15.09 -1.48 1.91
CA SER A 114 16.12 -0.46 1.93
C SER A 114 16.54 -0.13 0.50
N SER A 115 16.79 1.14 0.22
CA SER A 115 17.28 1.61 -1.07
C SER A 115 18.17 2.83 -0.87
N ASP A 116 19.29 2.89 -1.59
CA ASP A 116 20.22 4.02 -1.56
C ASP A 116 20.71 4.39 -0.14
N GLY A 117 20.92 3.39 0.71
CA GLY A 117 21.30 3.57 2.11
C GLY A 117 20.21 4.09 3.02
N GLN A 118 18.98 4.19 2.51
CA GLN A 118 17.81 4.60 3.28
C GLN A 118 16.97 3.40 3.68
N GLN A 119 16.62 3.31 4.96
CA GLN A 119 15.72 2.29 5.50
C GLN A 119 14.28 2.84 5.49
N TYR A 120 13.38 2.08 4.90
CA TYR A 120 11.94 2.36 4.92
C TYR A 120 11.28 1.69 6.13
N SER A 121 9.98 1.82 6.26
CA SER A 121 9.18 1.23 7.33
C SER A 121 7.98 0.48 6.77
N TRP A 122 7.37 -0.36 7.58
CA TRP A 122 6.06 -0.93 7.28
C TRP A 122 4.95 0.11 7.41
N SER A 123 3.79 -0.18 6.84
CA SER A 123 2.64 0.73 6.88
C SER A 123 1.91 0.72 8.23
N VAL A 124 2.08 -0.34 9.01
CA VAL A 124 1.45 -0.53 10.31
C VAL A 124 2.47 -0.95 11.37
N VAL A 125 2.13 -0.78 12.64
CA VAL A 125 2.93 -1.24 13.79
C VAL A 125 2.73 -2.75 14.03
N PRO A 126 3.62 -3.43 14.78
CA PRO A 126 3.55 -4.89 14.98
C PRO A 126 2.20 -5.37 15.52
N GLU A 127 1.61 -4.66 16.48
CA GLU A 127 0.34 -5.00 17.10
C GLU A 127 -0.78 -5.04 16.08
N THR A 128 -0.88 -4.00 15.26
CA THR A 128 -1.86 -3.91 14.16
C THR A 128 -1.65 -5.03 13.14
N LEU A 129 -0.40 -5.35 12.80
CA LEU A 129 -0.14 -6.44 11.86
C LEU A 129 -0.56 -7.80 12.43
N ARG A 130 -0.30 -8.06 13.71
CA ARG A 130 -0.75 -9.31 14.37
C ARG A 130 -2.27 -9.44 14.36
N GLU A 131 -2.99 -8.35 14.60
CA GLU A 131 -4.45 -8.31 14.50
C GLU A 131 -4.94 -8.61 13.07
N LEU A 132 -4.34 -7.97 12.05
CA LEU A 132 -4.68 -8.22 10.65
C LEU A 132 -4.40 -9.68 10.24
N ILE A 133 -3.30 -10.28 10.74
CA ILE A 133 -3.00 -11.70 10.50
C ILE A 133 -4.07 -12.58 11.14
N SER A 134 -4.48 -12.30 12.37
CA SER A 134 -5.52 -13.10 13.07
C SER A 134 -6.87 -13.05 12.34
N ARG A 135 -7.15 -11.98 11.61
CA ARG A 135 -8.37 -11.81 10.78
C ARG A 135 -8.20 -12.32 9.34
N GLY A 136 -7.07 -12.96 9.00
CA GLY A 136 -6.82 -13.45 7.64
C GLY A 136 -6.58 -12.35 6.60
N ALA A 137 -6.30 -11.13 7.05
CA ALA A 137 -6.18 -9.93 6.23
C ALA A 137 -4.75 -9.63 5.75
N VAL A 138 -3.86 -10.62 5.80
CA VAL A 138 -2.47 -10.49 5.35
C VAL A 138 -2.12 -11.67 4.45
N ARG A 139 -1.45 -11.40 3.36
CA ARG A 139 -0.91 -12.42 2.46
C ARG A 139 0.53 -12.10 2.08
N ILE A 140 1.29 -13.13 1.77
CA ILE A 140 2.64 -13.00 1.25
C ILE A 140 2.65 -13.26 -0.27
N GLY A 141 3.53 -12.58 -0.98
CA GLY A 141 3.84 -12.90 -2.37
C GLY A 141 4.94 -13.95 -2.47
N ARG A 142 5.50 -14.10 -3.66
CA ARG A 142 6.57 -15.06 -3.90
C ARG A 142 7.82 -14.70 -3.08
N VAL A 143 8.31 -15.66 -2.31
CA VAL A 143 9.54 -15.52 -1.53
C VAL A 143 10.76 -15.58 -2.45
N ASP A 144 11.63 -14.60 -2.37
CA ASP A 144 12.95 -14.62 -3.01
C ASP A 144 14.02 -14.86 -1.95
N LEU A 145 14.42 -16.11 -1.81
CA LEU A 145 15.44 -16.54 -0.85
C LEU A 145 16.82 -15.90 -1.11
N SER A 146 17.13 -15.64 -2.39
CA SER A 146 18.43 -15.06 -2.78
C SER A 146 18.58 -13.62 -2.31
N ARG A 147 17.50 -12.86 -2.32
CA ARG A 147 17.43 -11.46 -1.89
C ARG A 147 16.87 -11.28 -0.48
N LYS A 148 16.47 -12.37 0.17
CA LYS A 148 15.73 -12.34 1.46
C LYS A 148 14.57 -11.34 1.42
N SER A 149 13.89 -11.28 0.29
CA SER A 149 12.79 -10.35 0.03
C SER A 149 11.47 -11.09 -0.08
N VAL A 150 10.48 -10.59 0.65
CA VAL A 150 9.12 -11.14 0.64
C VAL A 150 8.15 -9.98 0.48
N PRO A 151 7.45 -9.89 -0.64
CA PRO A 151 6.35 -8.96 -0.77
C PRO A 151 5.22 -9.35 0.18
N ILE A 152 4.79 -8.42 1.01
CA ILE A 152 3.70 -8.63 1.97
C ILE A 152 2.59 -7.65 1.65
N TYR A 153 1.36 -8.14 1.62
CA TYR A 153 0.17 -7.36 1.32
C TYR A 153 -0.83 -7.49 2.46
N TYR A 154 -1.62 -6.44 2.67
CA TYR A 154 -2.64 -6.42 3.70
C TYR A 154 -3.91 -5.72 3.21
N LEU A 155 -5.02 -6.04 3.87
CA LEU A 155 -6.28 -5.30 3.76
C LEU A 155 -6.37 -4.28 4.89
N SER A 156 -6.81 -3.06 4.58
CA SER A 156 -7.08 -2.07 5.62
C SER A 156 -8.34 -2.44 6.41
N PHE A 157 -8.44 -2.00 7.66
CA PHE A 157 -9.63 -2.25 8.49
C PHE A 157 -10.93 -1.84 7.81
N ASN A 158 -10.95 -0.69 7.14
CA ASN A 158 -12.13 -0.25 6.39
C ASN A 158 -12.56 -1.27 5.30
N GLN A 159 -11.61 -1.91 4.63
CA GLN A 159 -11.95 -2.96 3.65
C GLN A 159 -12.42 -4.24 4.33
N LEU A 160 -11.82 -4.60 5.45
CA LEU A 160 -12.27 -5.76 6.23
C LEU A 160 -13.70 -5.57 6.73
N ASP A 161 -14.00 -4.41 7.29
CA ASP A 161 -15.34 -4.09 7.79
C ASP A 161 -16.39 -4.16 6.66
N ARG A 162 -16.03 -3.71 5.44
CA ARG A 162 -16.91 -3.82 4.27
C ARG A 162 -17.10 -5.27 3.80
N ILE A 163 -16.04 -6.08 3.83
CA ILE A 163 -16.13 -7.52 3.50
C ILE A 163 -17.02 -8.24 4.53
N GLU A 164 -16.81 -7.98 5.81
CA GLU A 164 -17.60 -8.58 6.90
C GLU A 164 -19.05 -8.13 6.88
N ALA A 165 -19.33 -6.90 6.43
CA ALA A 165 -20.68 -6.39 6.21
C ALA A 165 -21.35 -6.95 4.95
N GLY A 166 -20.60 -7.62 4.07
CA GLY A 166 -21.10 -8.11 2.79
C GLY A 166 -21.30 -7.01 1.74
N ASP A 167 -20.58 -5.89 1.88
CA ASP A 167 -20.64 -4.76 0.96
C ASP A 167 -19.70 -4.96 -0.27
N ILE A 168 -18.80 -5.93 -0.21
CA ILE A 168 -17.86 -6.35 -1.28
C ILE A 168 -17.47 -7.80 -1.06
#